data_b8076d681ab45560117e3ffcfcff9b45
#
_entry.id   b8076d681ab45560117e3ffcfcff9b45
#
_cell.length_a   1.000
_cell.length_b   1.000
_cell.length_c   1.000
_cell.angle_alpha   90.00
_cell.angle_beta   90.00
_cell.angle_gamma   90.00
#
_symmetry.space_group_name_H-M   'P 1'
#
loop_
_entity.id
_entity.type
_entity.pdbx_description
1 polymer ?
#
loop_
_entity_poly.entity_id
_entity_poly.type
_entity_poly.pdbx_seq_one_letter_code
_entity_poly.pdbx_strand_id
1 'polypeptide(L)'
;TDEEGKEFIATTNENGEVTIDTRTLTLGTHYFSAVLKDEDGHNILTATMSTINVKKPDNPSADPTKTEVTFRLIGDTKHGEEGSDNEAVHAYTTWIATGTYTFDGDNVTVGQVFEAALKEAGLSYEGMEKNYISAITAPESCGGFELKEKDNGKNSGWMYTVNGVHPSMGMNDWYVSTGDEIIWHYIDDYTTEQADMKNDDGSYGSAGNASTWNKWLEAADETPGAKQRAAAVTGKINQIGDTIELTDECEAKITAAREAYEELSREEKGYVKNYDALTAAETKLARLKKEADDKAAAAKV
;
A
#
# COMPACT_ATOMS: atom_id res chain seq x y z
N THR A 1 -6.83 -28.06 -11.92
CA THR A 1 -7.84 -27.08 -11.48
C THR A 1 -7.20 -25.71 -11.50
N ASP A 2 -7.87 -24.72 -12.03
CA ASP A 2 -7.48 -23.32 -11.85
C ASP A 2 -8.05 -22.76 -10.54
N GLU A 3 -7.75 -21.50 -10.25
CA GLU A 3 -8.16 -20.80 -9.03
C GLU A 3 -9.69 -20.67 -8.86
N GLU A 4 -10.43 -20.79 -9.96
CA GLU A 4 -11.90 -20.78 -9.96
C GLU A 4 -12.47 -22.19 -9.72
N GLY A 5 -11.61 -23.19 -9.40
CA GLY A 5 -11.99 -24.58 -9.24
C GLY A 5 -12.32 -25.29 -10.56
N LYS A 6 -12.00 -24.67 -11.70
CA LYS A 6 -12.26 -25.25 -13.01
C LYS A 6 -11.30 -26.40 -13.26
N GLU A 7 -11.83 -27.60 -13.39
CA GLU A 7 -11.04 -28.78 -13.75
C GLU A 7 -10.73 -28.77 -15.25
N PHE A 8 -9.43 -28.86 -15.56
CA PHE A 8 -8.97 -29.20 -16.90
C PHE A 8 -8.74 -30.69 -16.95
N ILE A 9 -9.64 -31.41 -17.58
CA ILE A 9 -9.45 -32.85 -17.82
C ILE A 9 -8.78 -32.98 -19.18
N ALA A 10 -7.55 -33.46 -19.16
CA ALA A 10 -6.80 -33.70 -20.38
C ALA A 10 -6.12 -35.05 -20.29
N THR A 11 -6.03 -35.74 -21.44
CA THR A 11 -5.31 -37.01 -21.56
C THR A 11 -3.88 -36.74 -21.99
N THR A 12 -2.91 -37.36 -21.32
CA THR A 12 -1.51 -37.26 -21.71
C THR A 12 -1.29 -37.94 -23.07
N ASN A 13 -0.35 -37.40 -23.85
CA ASN A 13 0.16 -38.07 -25.06
C ASN A 13 1.06 -39.27 -24.71
N GLU A 14 1.61 -39.93 -25.73
CA GLU A 14 2.50 -41.10 -25.57
C GLU A 14 3.77 -40.79 -24.74
N ASN A 15 4.15 -39.51 -24.64
CA ASN A 15 5.30 -39.06 -23.85
C ASN A 15 4.92 -38.64 -22.41
N GLY A 16 3.66 -38.77 -22.03
CA GLY A 16 3.17 -38.34 -20.73
C GLY A 16 2.95 -36.82 -20.64
N GLU A 17 2.91 -36.11 -21.78
CA GLU A 17 2.73 -34.65 -21.83
C GLU A 17 1.25 -34.29 -22.01
N VAL A 18 0.83 -33.20 -21.39
CA VAL A 18 -0.49 -32.61 -21.59
C VAL A 18 -0.34 -31.13 -21.99
N THR A 19 -1.15 -30.72 -22.96
CA THR A 19 -1.21 -29.32 -23.38
C THR A 19 -2.48 -28.67 -22.82
N ILE A 20 -2.33 -27.59 -22.09
CA ILE A 20 -3.43 -26.78 -21.56
C ILE A 20 -3.55 -25.52 -22.40
N ASP A 21 -4.77 -25.20 -22.85
CA ASP A 21 -5.04 -23.94 -23.53
C ASP A 21 -5.18 -22.81 -22.52
N THR A 22 -4.16 -21.98 -22.42
CA THR A 22 -4.09 -20.87 -21.47
C THR A 22 -4.82 -19.60 -21.92
N ARG A 23 -5.38 -19.58 -23.13
CA ARG A 23 -6.09 -18.39 -23.66
C ARG A 23 -7.36 -18.03 -22.90
N THR A 24 -7.86 -18.95 -22.10
CA THR A 24 -9.07 -18.74 -21.25
C THR A 24 -8.73 -18.32 -19.84
N LEU A 25 -7.45 -18.23 -19.47
CA LEU A 25 -7.01 -17.82 -18.17
C LEU A 25 -7.03 -16.28 -18.07
N THR A 26 -7.37 -15.77 -16.89
CA THR A 26 -7.25 -14.35 -16.58
C THR A 26 -5.79 -13.93 -16.47
N LEU A 27 -5.52 -12.62 -16.46
CA LEU A 27 -4.16 -12.14 -16.18
C LEU A 27 -3.79 -12.46 -14.74
N GLY A 28 -2.54 -12.86 -14.52
CA GLY A 28 -2.01 -13.20 -13.21
C GLY A 28 -1.39 -14.57 -13.14
N THR A 29 -1.02 -14.98 -11.95
CA THR A 29 -0.39 -16.28 -11.70
C THR A 29 -1.44 -17.34 -11.46
N HIS A 30 -1.38 -18.42 -12.22
CA HIS A 30 -2.24 -19.59 -12.08
C HIS A 30 -1.44 -20.78 -11.57
N TYR A 31 -2.00 -21.50 -10.60
CA TYR A 31 -1.38 -22.67 -10.00
C TYR A 31 -2.03 -23.93 -10.59
N PHE A 32 -1.21 -24.85 -11.04
CA PHE A 32 -1.66 -26.11 -11.58
C PHE A 32 -1.14 -27.27 -10.75
N SER A 33 -2.03 -28.12 -10.30
CA SER A 33 -1.69 -29.41 -9.74
C SER A 33 -2.15 -30.50 -10.69
N ALA A 34 -1.29 -31.50 -10.94
CA ALA A 34 -1.66 -32.70 -11.67
C ALA A 34 -1.93 -33.82 -10.66
N VAL A 35 -3.06 -34.44 -10.76
CA VAL A 35 -3.43 -35.61 -9.94
C VAL A 35 -3.70 -36.77 -10.85
N LEU A 36 -2.93 -37.83 -10.69
CA LEU A 36 -3.20 -39.12 -11.35
C LEU A 36 -4.20 -39.87 -10.48
N LYS A 37 -5.32 -40.28 -11.09
CA LYS A 37 -6.34 -41.08 -10.42
C LYS A 37 -6.39 -42.49 -11.00
N ASP A 38 -6.78 -43.47 -10.18
CA ASP A 38 -7.11 -44.83 -10.62
C ASP A 38 -8.50 -44.90 -11.30
N GLU A 39 -8.89 -46.06 -11.73
CA GLU A 39 -10.19 -46.30 -12.37
C GLU A 39 -11.38 -46.05 -11.41
N ASP A 40 -11.14 -46.08 -10.10
CA ASP A 40 -12.12 -45.84 -9.05
C ASP A 40 -12.14 -44.35 -8.59
N GLY A 41 -11.27 -43.51 -9.16
CA GLY A 41 -11.19 -42.08 -8.87
C GLY A 41 -10.32 -41.70 -7.65
N HIS A 42 -9.58 -42.65 -7.06
CA HIS A 42 -8.66 -42.37 -5.98
C HIS A 42 -7.35 -41.79 -6.49
N ASN A 43 -6.78 -40.84 -5.74
CA ASN A 43 -5.50 -40.22 -6.09
C ASN A 43 -4.35 -41.23 -5.92
N ILE A 44 -3.68 -41.57 -7.01
CA ILE A 44 -2.48 -42.41 -6.97
C ILE A 44 -1.23 -41.56 -6.77
N LEU A 45 -1.18 -40.40 -7.43
CA LEU A 45 -0.04 -39.47 -7.41
C LEU A 45 -0.53 -38.05 -7.52
N THR A 46 0.03 -37.18 -6.70
CA THR A 46 -0.14 -35.73 -6.81
C THR A 46 1.21 -35.14 -7.19
N ALA A 47 1.27 -34.47 -8.34
CA ALA A 47 2.48 -33.78 -8.75
C ALA A 47 2.64 -32.45 -8.02
N THR A 48 3.88 -32.02 -7.91
CA THR A 48 4.20 -30.69 -7.34
C THR A 48 3.51 -29.59 -8.16
N MET A 49 3.04 -28.59 -7.47
CA MET A 49 2.39 -27.41 -8.07
C MET A 49 3.33 -26.73 -9.09
N SER A 50 2.84 -26.52 -10.30
CA SER A 50 3.50 -25.68 -11.30
C SER A 50 2.73 -24.39 -11.46
N THR A 51 3.42 -23.28 -11.65
CA THR A 51 2.82 -21.97 -11.86
C THR A 51 2.90 -21.56 -13.33
N ILE A 52 1.83 -20.95 -13.83
CA ILE A 52 1.82 -20.26 -15.12
C ILE A 52 1.42 -18.81 -14.85
N ASN A 53 2.26 -17.86 -15.22
CA ASN A 53 1.94 -16.46 -15.15
C ASN A 53 1.37 -15.99 -16.50
N VAL A 54 0.08 -15.67 -16.52
CA VAL A 54 -0.59 -15.11 -17.70
C VAL A 54 -0.45 -13.60 -17.68
N LYS A 55 0.33 -13.09 -18.62
CA LYS A 55 0.66 -11.65 -18.72
C LYS A 55 -0.20 -10.96 -19.75
N LYS A 56 -0.32 -9.64 -19.61
CA LYS A 56 -0.72 -8.80 -20.76
C LYS A 56 0.23 -9.10 -21.93
N PRO A 57 -0.27 -9.06 -23.17
CA PRO A 57 0.61 -9.12 -24.32
C PRO A 57 1.72 -8.09 -24.17
N ASP A 58 2.96 -8.49 -24.39
CA ASP A 58 4.11 -7.62 -24.28
C ASP A 58 3.86 -6.34 -25.09
N ASN A 59 4.21 -5.22 -24.49
CA ASN A 59 4.26 -3.96 -25.22
C ASN A 59 5.22 -4.19 -26.41
N PRO A 60 4.76 -4.12 -27.68
CA PRO A 60 5.61 -4.39 -28.83
C PRO A 60 6.80 -3.45 -28.95
N SER A 61 6.87 -2.41 -28.11
CA SER A 61 8.03 -1.51 -27.97
C SER A 61 8.94 -1.85 -26.80
N ALA A 62 8.67 -2.89 -26.01
CA ALA A 62 9.56 -3.30 -24.91
C ALA A 62 10.82 -3.97 -25.46
N ASP A 63 11.97 -3.64 -24.92
CA ASP A 63 13.24 -4.31 -25.23
C ASP A 63 13.18 -5.75 -24.68
N PRO A 64 13.22 -6.80 -25.53
CA PRO A 64 13.09 -8.18 -25.07
C PRO A 64 14.29 -8.67 -24.22
N THR A 65 15.35 -7.87 -24.13
CA THR A 65 16.53 -8.17 -23.30
C THR A 65 16.40 -7.58 -21.89
N LYS A 66 15.29 -6.91 -21.60
CA LYS A 66 15.06 -6.22 -20.33
C LYS A 66 13.74 -6.60 -19.67
N THR A 67 13.73 -6.60 -18.36
CA THR A 67 12.52 -6.69 -17.53
C THR A 67 12.19 -5.32 -16.99
N GLU A 68 11.00 -4.81 -17.32
CA GLU A 68 10.49 -3.52 -16.84
C GLU A 68 9.25 -3.74 -15.99
N VAL A 69 9.29 -3.33 -14.72
CA VAL A 69 8.22 -3.52 -13.74
C VAL A 69 7.93 -2.23 -13.00
N THR A 70 6.73 -2.12 -12.44
CA THR A 70 6.41 -1.03 -11.52
C THR A 70 6.51 -1.48 -10.07
N PHE A 71 6.93 -0.58 -9.20
CA PHE A 71 7.02 -0.81 -7.75
C PHE A 71 6.44 0.37 -6.99
N ARG A 72 5.73 0.08 -5.91
CA ARG A 72 5.23 1.04 -4.93
C ARG A 72 5.43 0.50 -3.52
N LEU A 73 5.76 1.38 -2.56
CA LEU A 73 5.83 1.03 -1.14
C LEU A 73 4.82 1.83 -0.35
N ILE A 74 3.97 1.13 0.40
CA ILE A 74 2.97 1.71 1.28
C ILE A 74 3.30 1.30 2.72
N GLY A 75 3.57 2.28 3.58
CA GLY A 75 3.76 2.08 5.01
C GLY A 75 2.54 2.48 5.81
N ASP A 76 2.68 2.39 7.12
CA ASP A 76 1.71 2.86 8.08
C ASP A 76 2.37 3.69 9.17
N THR A 77 1.59 4.29 10.06
CA THR A 77 2.09 4.86 11.30
C THR A 77 2.47 3.75 12.28
N LYS A 78 3.38 4.05 13.19
CA LYS A 78 3.68 3.16 14.32
C LYS A 78 2.74 3.50 15.47
N HIS A 79 1.68 2.74 15.66
CA HIS A 79 0.60 3.02 16.62
C HIS A 79 0.46 1.97 17.73
N GLY A 80 1.19 0.87 17.66
CA GLY A 80 1.05 -0.22 18.63
C GLY A 80 -0.16 -1.12 18.34
N GLU A 81 -0.42 -2.06 19.25
CA GLU A 81 -1.58 -2.95 19.13
C GLU A 81 -2.87 -2.15 19.30
N GLU A 82 -3.90 -2.45 18.50
CA GLU A 82 -5.22 -1.81 18.57
C GLU A 82 -5.80 -1.94 19.99
N GLY A 83 -6.30 -0.82 20.55
CA GLY A 83 -6.79 -0.77 21.93
C GLY A 83 -5.71 -0.53 22.99
N SER A 84 -4.45 -0.28 22.61
CA SER A 84 -3.40 0.15 23.54
C SER A 84 -3.55 1.64 23.90
N ASP A 85 -3.05 2.04 25.08
CA ASP A 85 -3.09 3.45 25.54
C ASP A 85 -2.27 4.41 24.65
N ASN A 86 -1.50 3.88 23.70
CA ASN A 86 -0.68 4.60 22.75
C ASN A 86 -1.21 4.51 21.31
N GLU A 87 -2.48 4.20 21.12
CA GLU A 87 -3.10 4.09 19.81
C GLU A 87 -2.96 5.43 19.05
N ALA A 88 -1.92 5.52 18.23
CA ALA A 88 -1.79 6.56 17.23
C ALA A 88 -2.75 6.24 16.09
N VAL A 89 -3.21 7.26 15.40
CA VAL A 89 -4.16 7.08 14.30
C VAL A 89 -3.50 6.22 13.21
N HIS A 90 -4.08 5.07 12.94
CA HIS A 90 -3.77 4.23 11.78
C HIS A 90 -3.91 5.06 10.49
N ALA A 91 -2.87 5.10 9.68
CA ALA A 91 -2.87 5.86 8.43
C ALA A 91 -1.90 5.29 7.41
N TYR A 92 -2.40 4.53 6.48
CA TYR A 92 -1.63 4.10 5.32
C TYR A 92 -1.08 5.30 4.55
N THR A 93 0.21 5.27 4.26
CA THR A 93 0.94 6.35 3.62
C THR A 93 1.91 5.80 2.59
N THR A 94 1.93 6.36 1.40
CA THR A 94 2.92 6.00 0.39
C THR A 94 4.31 6.45 0.84
N TRP A 95 5.24 5.50 0.96
CA TRP A 95 6.65 5.77 1.28
C TRP A 95 7.52 5.87 0.03
N ILE A 96 7.20 5.07 -0.99
CA ILE A 96 7.78 5.19 -2.34
C ILE A 96 6.63 5.25 -3.32
N ALA A 97 6.52 6.35 -4.07
CA ALA A 97 5.54 6.49 -5.15
C ALA A 97 5.76 5.43 -6.23
N THR A 98 4.70 5.09 -6.97
CA THR A 98 4.82 4.16 -8.09
C THR A 98 5.91 4.64 -9.05
N GLY A 99 6.92 3.83 -9.21
CA GLY A 99 8.06 4.04 -10.11
C GLY A 99 8.27 2.85 -11.02
N THR A 100 8.89 3.07 -12.18
CA THR A 100 9.27 2.02 -13.13
C THR A 100 10.74 1.66 -12.93
N TYR A 101 11.02 0.37 -12.81
CA TYR A 101 12.36 -0.19 -12.62
C TYR A 101 12.69 -1.13 -13.77
N THR A 102 13.88 -0.99 -14.32
CA THR A 102 14.34 -1.74 -15.49
C THR A 102 15.58 -2.53 -15.15
N PHE A 103 15.58 -3.81 -15.47
CA PHE A 103 16.67 -4.75 -15.23
C PHE A 103 17.09 -5.42 -16.55
N ASP A 104 18.35 -5.82 -16.64
CA ASP A 104 18.85 -6.63 -17.75
C ASP A 104 18.44 -8.10 -17.54
N GLY A 105 17.96 -8.74 -18.61
CA GLY A 105 17.54 -10.13 -18.60
C GLY A 105 16.10 -10.37 -18.13
N ASP A 106 15.74 -11.64 -18.00
CA ASP A 106 14.40 -12.15 -17.69
C ASP A 106 14.31 -12.87 -16.33
N ASN A 107 15.43 -13.03 -15.63
CA ASN A 107 15.52 -13.72 -14.34
C ASN A 107 15.52 -12.75 -13.17
N VAL A 108 14.58 -11.79 -13.15
CA VAL A 108 14.48 -10.77 -12.13
C VAL A 108 13.50 -11.22 -11.05
N THR A 109 13.92 -11.13 -9.78
CA THR A 109 13.06 -11.48 -8.65
C THR A 109 12.43 -10.23 -8.01
N VAL A 110 11.32 -10.41 -7.30
CA VAL A 110 10.71 -9.35 -6.49
C VAL A 110 11.72 -8.74 -5.52
N GLY A 111 12.59 -9.56 -4.91
CA GLY A 111 13.63 -9.09 -4.00
C GLY A 111 14.62 -8.13 -4.65
N GLN A 112 15.03 -8.39 -5.90
CA GLN A 112 15.90 -7.48 -6.64
C GLN A 112 15.23 -6.14 -6.95
N VAL A 113 13.93 -6.17 -7.28
CA VAL A 113 13.16 -4.94 -7.52
C VAL A 113 13.00 -4.14 -6.22
N PHE A 114 12.66 -4.82 -5.13
CA PHE A 114 12.57 -4.22 -3.79
C PHE A 114 13.89 -3.53 -3.41
N GLU A 115 15.01 -4.26 -3.52
CA GLU A 115 16.34 -3.72 -3.17
C GLU A 115 16.69 -2.47 -4.00
N ALA A 116 16.43 -2.51 -5.31
CA ALA A 116 16.67 -1.38 -6.20
C ALA A 116 15.84 -0.15 -5.81
N ALA A 117 14.53 -0.35 -5.53
CA ALA A 117 13.62 0.71 -5.15
C ALA A 117 13.99 1.37 -3.82
N LEU A 118 14.31 0.56 -2.79
CA LEU A 118 14.70 1.09 -1.48
C LEU A 118 16.05 1.80 -1.51
N LYS A 119 16.99 1.28 -2.28
CA LYS A 119 18.31 1.91 -2.49
C LYS A 119 18.16 3.26 -3.19
N GLU A 120 17.34 3.35 -4.22
CA GLU A 120 17.07 4.61 -4.93
C GLU A 120 16.40 5.64 -4.01
N ALA A 121 15.44 5.18 -3.19
CA ALA A 121 14.76 6.02 -2.21
C ALA A 121 15.62 6.36 -0.98
N GLY A 122 16.76 5.72 -0.81
CA GLY A 122 17.64 5.91 0.35
C GLY A 122 17.07 5.36 1.66
N LEU A 123 16.18 4.37 1.59
CA LEU A 123 15.52 3.77 2.75
C LEU A 123 16.28 2.54 3.24
N SER A 124 16.37 2.40 4.57
CA SER A 124 16.96 1.23 5.22
C SER A 124 15.91 0.15 5.47
N TYR A 125 16.33 -1.11 5.42
CA TYR A 125 15.50 -2.27 5.68
C TYR A 125 16.29 -3.41 6.33
N GLU A 126 15.59 -4.39 6.94
CA GLU A 126 16.17 -5.59 7.56
C GLU A 126 15.45 -6.85 7.06
N GLY A 127 16.17 -7.98 7.01
CA GLY A 127 15.61 -9.32 6.81
C GLY A 127 15.80 -9.91 5.41
N MET A 128 16.37 -9.18 4.44
CA MET A 128 16.57 -9.64 3.06
C MET A 128 17.27 -11.01 2.99
N GLU A 129 18.24 -11.25 3.86
CA GLU A 129 19.00 -12.50 3.93
C GLU A 129 18.18 -13.71 4.33
N LYS A 130 16.98 -13.49 4.87
CA LYS A 130 16.01 -14.54 5.26
C LYS A 130 14.89 -14.71 4.24
N ASN A 131 15.03 -14.06 3.08
CA ASN A 131 13.95 -14.03 2.07
C ASN A 131 12.64 -13.43 2.60
N TYR A 132 12.76 -12.48 3.55
CA TYR A 132 11.67 -11.85 4.28
C TYR A 132 12.09 -10.45 4.73
N ILE A 133 11.19 -9.48 4.73
CA ILE A 133 11.46 -8.14 5.25
C ILE A 133 10.82 -7.99 6.63
N SER A 134 11.66 -7.77 7.64
CA SER A 134 11.23 -7.61 9.02
C SER A 134 11.07 -6.16 9.45
N ALA A 135 11.77 -5.23 8.82
CA ALA A 135 11.72 -3.81 9.15
C ALA A 135 12.01 -2.95 7.92
N ILE A 136 11.38 -1.78 7.84
CA ILE A 136 11.72 -0.72 6.89
C ILE A 136 11.69 0.62 7.64
N THR A 137 12.67 1.49 7.38
CA THR A 137 12.67 2.85 7.91
C THR A 137 11.86 3.76 6.99
N ALA A 138 10.86 4.44 7.55
CA ALA A 138 10.05 5.42 6.84
C ALA A 138 10.92 6.56 6.27
N PRO A 139 10.57 7.15 5.12
CA PRO A 139 11.21 8.37 4.66
C PRO A 139 11.01 9.50 5.68
N GLU A 140 11.92 10.47 5.71
CA GLU A 140 11.83 11.64 6.60
C GLU A 140 10.51 12.41 6.43
N SER A 141 9.99 12.48 5.19
CA SER A 141 8.68 13.08 4.89
C SER A 141 7.50 12.36 5.56
N CYS A 142 7.71 11.11 5.98
CA CYS A 142 6.74 10.28 6.69
C CYS A 142 7.12 10.04 8.15
N GLY A 143 8.14 10.75 8.68
CA GLY A 143 8.53 10.73 10.09
C GLY A 143 9.83 10.03 10.42
N GLY A 144 10.50 9.39 9.47
CA GLY A 144 11.84 8.81 9.65
C GLY A 144 11.95 7.68 10.68
N PHE A 145 10.83 7.13 11.15
CA PHE A 145 10.82 6.05 12.14
C PHE A 145 10.99 4.68 11.49
N GLU A 146 11.49 3.73 12.25
CA GLU A 146 11.54 2.34 11.84
C GLU A 146 10.24 1.62 12.18
N LEU A 147 9.61 0.99 11.18
CA LEU A 147 8.42 0.16 11.33
C LEU A 147 8.78 -1.31 11.13
N LYS A 148 8.64 -2.08 12.20
CA LYS A 148 8.97 -3.51 12.25
C LYS A 148 7.74 -4.39 12.20
N GLU A 149 7.94 -5.65 11.84
CA GLU A 149 6.95 -6.67 12.14
C GLU A 149 6.55 -6.63 13.63
N LYS A 150 5.27 -6.80 13.92
CA LYS A 150 4.69 -6.78 15.27
C LYS A 150 4.68 -5.42 15.99
N ASP A 151 5.07 -4.33 15.34
CA ASP A 151 4.98 -3.00 15.95
C ASP A 151 3.54 -2.54 16.15
N ASN A 152 2.61 -2.92 15.25
CA ASN A 152 1.18 -2.58 15.31
C ASN A 152 0.29 -3.76 15.70
N GLY A 153 0.84 -4.73 16.44
CA GLY A 153 0.14 -5.92 16.87
C GLY A 153 0.87 -7.21 16.50
N LYS A 154 0.53 -8.30 17.17
CA LYS A 154 1.24 -9.59 17.05
C LYS A 154 1.29 -10.17 15.63
N ASN A 155 0.33 -9.80 14.79
CA ASN A 155 0.19 -10.27 13.41
C ASN A 155 0.53 -9.19 12.39
N SER A 156 1.04 -8.03 12.83
CA SER A 156 1.40 -6.96 11.90
C SER A 156 2.74 -7.24 11.22
N GLY A 157 2.89 -6.78 10.00
CA GLY A 157 4.13 -6.98 9.25
C GLY A 157 4.09 -6.51 7.81
N TRP A 158 5.18 -6.76 7.12
CA TRP A 158 5.38 -6.41 5.73
C TRP A 158 4.91 -7.52 4.80
N MET A 159 4.14 -7.17 3.80
CA MET A 159 3.62 -8.06 2.77
C MET A 159 3.88 -7.47 1.39
N TYR A 160 3.72 -8.26 0.33
CA TYR A 160 3.79 -7.75 -1.03
C TYR A 160 2.78 -8.44 -1.95
N THR A 161 2.37 -7.73 -2.98
CA THR A 161 1.57 -8.28 -4.08
C THR A 161 2.31 -8.16 -5.40
N VAL A 162 2.02 -9.06 -6.31
CA VAL A 162 2.38 -8.96 -7.73
C VAL A 162 1.08 -9.02 -8.53
N ASN A 163 0.78 -7.97 -9.28
CA ASN A 163 -0.48 -7.81 -10.02
C ASN A 163 -1.73 -7.96 -9.14
N GLY A 164 -1.67 -7.46 -7.90
CA GLY A 164 -2.77 -7.53 -6.94
C GLY A 164 -2.92 -8.89 -6.26
N VAL A 165 -1.97 -9.81 -6.41
CA VAL A 165 -2.00 -11.16 -5.83
C VAL A 165 -0.86 -11.31 -4.84
N HIS A 166 -1.13 -11.85 -3.64
CA HIS A 166 -0.09 -12.23 -2.67
C HIS A 166 0.54 -13.55 -3.05
N PRO A 167 1.83 -13.58 -3.41
CA PRO A 167 2.52 -14.83 -3.63
C PRO A 167 2.69 -15.62 -2.33
N SER A 168 2.53 -16.94 -2.41
CA SER A 168 2.81 -17.84 -1.29
C SER A 168 4.30 -18.20 -1.16
N MET A 169 5.16 -17.37 -1.74
CA MET A 169 6.61 -17.58 -1.82
C MET A 169 7.35 -16.38 -1.25
N GLY A 170 8.62 -16.62 -0.86
CA GLY A 170 9.55 -15.57 -0.52
C GLY A 170 9.91 -14.70 -1.75
N MET A 171 10.26 -13.46 -1.53
CA MET A 171 10.50 -12.46 -2.57
C MET A 171 11.64 -12.81 -3.54
N ASN A 172 12.62 -13.64 -3.10
CA ASN A 172 13.72 -14.08 -3.96
C ASN A 172 13.38 -15.33 -4.80
N ASP A 173 12.23 -15.95 -4.51
CA ASP A 173 11.76 -17.14 -5.22
C ASP A 173 10.69 -16.80 -6.27
N TRP A 174 10.19 -15.56 -6.26
CA TRP A 174 9.20 -15.07 -7.20
C TRP A 174 9.85 -14.24 -8.30
N TYR A 175 9.78 -14.75 -9.54
CA TYR A 175 10.29 -14.07 -10.72
C TYR A 175 9.22 -13.18 -11.33
N VAL A 176 9.62 -11.97 -11.68
CA VAL A 176 8.75 -10.98 -12.33
C VAL A 176 9.04 -10.87 -13.82
N SER A 177 8.15 -10.23 -14.52
CA SER A 177 8.19 -10.02 -15.94
C SER A 177 7.82 -8.61 -16.32
N THR A 178 8.20 -8.18 -17.50
CA THR A 178 7.83 -6.87 -18.01
C THR A 178 6.32 -6.64 -17.94
N GLY A 179 5.92 -5.54 -17.32
CA GLY A 179 4.55 -5.14 -17.09
C GLY A 179 3.95 -5.58 -15.75
N ASP A 180 4.68 -6.35 -14.94
CA ASP A 180 4.22 -6.68 -13.60
C ASP A 180 4.23 -5.44 -12.68
N GLU A 181 3.22 -5.36 -11.82
CA GLU A 181 3.09 -4.37 -10.77
C GLU A 181 3.39 -5.01 -9.42
N ILE A 182 4.36 -4.45 -8.70
CA ILE A 182 4.71 -4.88 -7.35
C ILE A 182 4.28 -3.79 -6.38
N ILE A 183 3.45 -4.16 -5.39
CA ILE A 183 3.09 -3.27 -4.29
C ILE A 183 3.53 -3.91 -2.99
N TRP A 184 4.47 -3.26 -2.31
CA TRP A 184 4.89 -3.62 -0.96
C TRP A 184 4.10 -2.81 0.04
N HIS A 185 3.58 -3.44 1.10
CA HIS A 185 2.74 -2.75 2.07
C HIS A 185 2.90 -3.31 3.47
N TYR A 186 2.61 -2.47 4.45
CA TYR A 186 2.47 -2.88 5.84
C TYR A 186 1.03 -3.22 6.14
N ILE A 187 0.79 -4.17 7.03
CA ILE A 187 -0.55 -4.55 7.48
C ILE A 187 -0.54 -4.85 8.97
N ASP A 188 -1.64 -4.50 9.67
CA ASP A 188 -1.78 -4.72 11.10
C ASP A 188 -2.11 -6.17 11.45
N ASP A 189 -2.84 -6.86 10.57
CA ASP A 189 -3.16 -8.27 10.75
C ASP A 189 -3.14 -9.03 9.42
N TYR A 190 -1.99 -9.65 9.12
CA TYR A 190 -1.82 -10.47 7.91
C TYR A 190 -2.75 -11.70 7.88
N THR A 191 -3.31 -12.11 9.02
CA THR A 191 -4.24 -13.26 9.05
C THR A 191 -5.58 -12.90 8.43
N THR A 192 -5.97 -11.65 8.43
CA THR A 192 -7.19 -11.19 7.75
C THR A 192 -6.99 -11.20 6.23
N GLU A 193 -5.83 -10.81 5.75
CA GLU A 193 -5.49 -10.92 4.33
C GLU A 193 -5.42 -12.39 3.89
N GLN A 194 -4.74 -13.23 4.64
CA GLN A 194 -4.65 -14.65 4.35
C GLN A 194 -6.02 -15.37 4.46
N ALA A 195 -6.88 -14.94 5.37
CA ALA A 195 -8.22 -15.50 5.51
C ALA A 195 -9.09 -15.23 4.27
N ASP A 196 -8.93 -14.06 3.68
CA ASP A 196 -9.62 -13.71 2.42
C ASP A 196 -9.06 -14.45 1.21
N MET A 197 -7.88 -15.05 1.33
CA MET A 197 -7.24 -15.89 0.32
C MET A 197 -7.46 -17.39 0.52
N LYS A 198 -8.12 -17.79 1.61
CA LYS A 198 -8.48 -19.19 1.81
C LYS A 198 -9.50 -19.61 0.78
N ASN A 199 -9.11 -20.57 -0.04
CA ASN A 199 -10.04 -21.33 -0.87
C ASN A 199 -10.98 -22.16 0.02
N ASP A 200 -12.13 -22.57 -0.49
CA ASP A 200 -13.10 -23.41 0.22
C ASP A 200 -12.52 -24.74 0.72
N ASP A 201 -11.42 -25.20 0.13
CA ASP A 201 -10.67 -26.40 0.55
C ASP A 201 -9.65 -26.15 1.68
N GLY A 202 -9.55 -24.91 2.17
CA GLY A 202 -8.63 -24.51 3.23
C GLY A 202 -7.20 -24.24 2.76
N SER A 203 -6.92 -24.37 1.45
CA SER A 203 -5.64 -23.94 0.88
C SER A 203 -5.57 -22.42 0.77
N TYR A 204 -4.36 -21.87 0.75
CA TYR A 204 -4.13 -20.47 0.45
C TYR A 204 -3.90 -20.33 -1.05
N GLY A 205 -4.76 -19.61 -1.75
CA GLY A 205 -4.68 -19.39 -3.19
C GLY A 205 -4.61 -17.92 -3.53
N SER A 206 -4.22 -17.69 -4.74
CA SER A 206 -3.86 -16.38 -5.29
C SER A 206 -5.02 -15.45 -5.60
N ALA A 207 -6.25 -15.86 -5.43
CA ALA A 207 -7.42 -15.06 -5.77
C ALA A 207 -8.29 -14.76 -4.55
N GLY A 208 -7.70 -14.30 -3.49
CA GLY A 208 -8.46 -13.71 -2.40
C GLY A 208 -9.30 -12.57 -2.92
N ASN A 209 -10.53 -12.49 -2.41
CA ASN A 209 -11.48 -11.45 -2.74
C ASN A 209 -10.80 -10.08 -2.56
N ALA A 210 -10.66 -9.32 -3.62
CA ALA A 210 -10.02 -8.00 -3.66
C ALA A 210 -10.61 -6.99 -2.66
N SER A 211 -11.72 -7.32 -1.99
CA SER A 211 -12.49 -6.39 -1.16
C SER A 211 -11.80 -5.97 0.14
N THR A 212 -10.94 -6.80 0.73
CA THR A 212 -10.14 -6.42 1.92
C THR A 212 -8.75 -5.93 1.55
N TRP A 213 -8.22 -6.39 0.44
CA TRP A 213 -6.88 -6.09 -0.08
C TRP A 213 -6.68 -4.65 -0.50
N ASN A 214 -7.74 -4.00 -0.97
CA ASN A 214 -7.63 -2.65 -1.51
C ASN A 214 -7.73 -1.57 -0.43
N LYS A 215 -8.09 -1.89 0.82
CA LYS A 215 -8.27 -0.87 1.85
C LYS A 215 -7.01 -0.04 2.10
N TRP A 216 -5.85 -0.69 2.20
CA TRP A 216 -4.57 -0.01 2.35
C TRP A 216 -4.17 0.73 1.07
N LEU A 217 -4.44 0.15 -0.11
CA LEU A 217 -4.16 0.76 -1.41
C LEU A 217 -5.03 2.00 -1.65
N GLU A 218 -6.34 1.90 -1.40
CA GLU A 218 -7.28 3.01 -1.53
C GLU A 218 -7.07 4.09 -0.47
N ALA A 219 -6.62 3.69 0.72
CA ALA A 219 -6.38 4.60 1.82
C ALA A 219 -5.05 5.34 1.72
N ALA A 220 -4.04 4.79 1.02
CA ALA A 220 -2.74 5.43 0.89
C ALA A 220 -2.82 6.70 0.04
N ASP A 221 -2.03 7.71 0.43
CA ASP A 221 -1.80 8.89 -0.41
C ASP A 221 -1.00 8.51 -1.67
N GLU A 222 -1.14 9.30 -2.73
CA GLU A 222 -0.37 9.11 -3.97
C GLU A 222 1.06 9.66 -3.82
N THR A 223 1.19 10.76 -3.08
CA THR A 223 2.48 11.43 -2.84
C THR A 223 3.01 11.09 -1.44
N PRO A 224 4.26 10.59 -1.31
CA PRO A 224 4.85 10.27 -0.02
C PRO A 224 4.74 11.41 1.00
N GLY A 225 4.15 11.12 2.16
CA GLY A 225 3.98 12.07 3.26
C GLY A 225 2.86 13.10 3.08
N ALA A 226 2.03 13.02 2.04
CA ALA A 226 0.94 13.97 1.81
C ALA A 226 -0.05 13.99 2.99
N LYS A 227 -0.47 12.83 3.47
CA LYS A 227 -1.36 12.73 4.64
C LYS A 227 -0.73 13.28 5.92
N GLN A 228 0.58 13.07 6.10
CA GLN A 228 1.29 13.54 7.29
C GLN A 228 1.40 15.08 7.29
N ARG A 229 1.71 15.68 6.13
CA ARG A 229 1.72 17.16 6.01
C ARG A 229 0.33 17.74 6.22
N ALA A 230 -0.71 17.13 5.69
CA ALA A 230 -2.10 17.52 5.95
C ALA A 230 -2.49 17.37 7.43
N ALA A 231 -2.06 16.28 8.10
CA ALA A 231 -2.29 16.08 9.53
C ALA A 231 -1.59 17.15 10.39
N ALA A 232 -0.39 17.57 10.02
CA ALA A 232 0.32 18.67 10.70
C ALA A 232 -0.48 19.99 10.62
N VAL A 233 -1.08 20.30 9.46
CA VAL A 233 -1.95 21.47 9.29
C VAL A 233 -3.24 21.32 10.09
N THR A 234 -3.86 20.13 10.06
CA THR A 234 -5.03 19.81 10.89
C THR A 234 -4.74 20.07 12.38
N GLY A 235 -3.54 19.66 12.85
CA GLY A 235 -3.09 19.94 14.21
C GLY A 235 -2.95 21.43 14.52
N LYS A 236 -2.40 22.24 13.61
CA LYS A 236 -2.32 23.69 13.77
C LYS A 236 -3.71 24.33 13.87
N ILE A 237 -4.65 23.90 13.04
CA ILE A 237 -6.05 24.39 13.10
C ILE A 237 -6.69 24.03 14.45
N ASN A 238 -6.48 22.83 14.98
CA ASN A 238 -7.00 22.43 16.29
C ASN A 238 -6.41 23.27 17.44
N GLN A 239 -5.17 23.77 17.30
CA GLN A 239 -4.53 24.65 18.30
C GLN A 239 -5.14 26.04 18.37
N ILE A 240 -5.94 26.48 17.41
CA ILE A 240 -6.71 27.74 17.47
C ILE A 240 -7.72 27.66 18.60
N GLY A 241 -8.36 26.50 18.79
CA GLY A 241 -9.39 26.28 19.80
C GLY A 241 -10.76 26.87 19.41
N ASP A 242 -11.75 26.63 20.27
CA ASP A 242 -13.14 27.03 20.01
C ASP A 242 -13.42 28.53 20.35
N THR A 243 -12.57 29.12 21.19
CA THR A 243 -12.72 30.49 21.63
C THR A 243 -11.79 31.42 20.87
N ILE A 244 -12.35 32.26 20.00
CA ILE A 244 -11.61 33.26 19.25
C ILE A 244 -11.71 34.59 19.97
N GLU A 245 -10.54 35.14 20.36
CA GLU A 245 -10.37 36.39 21.04
C GLU A 245 -9.48 37.35 20.23
N LEU A 246 -9.65 38.65 20.44
CA LEU A 246 -8.81 39.65 19.78
C LEU A 246 -7.50 39.83 20.57
N THR A 247 -6.61 38.82 20.42
CA THR A 247 -5.28 38.80 21.02
C THR A 247 -4.23 38.47 19.95
N ASP A 248 -3.02 39.01 20.14
CA ASP A 248 -1.90 38.72 19.21
C ASP A 248 -1.62 37.19 19.09
N GLU A 249 -1.79 36.46 20.19
CA GLU A 249 -1.58 35.00 20.20
C GLU A 249 -2.62 34.27 19.34
N CYS A 250 -3.90 34.63 19.50
CA CYS A 250 -4.98 34.00 18.71
C CYS A 250 -4.82 34.33 17.22
N GLU A 251 -4.50 35.58 16.91
CA GLU A 251 -4.23 36.01 15.53
C GLU A 251 -3.03 35.27 14.93
N ALA A 252 -1.93 35.13 15.67
CA ALA A 252 -0.76 34.40 15.21
C ALA A 252 -1.07 32.90 14.90
N LYS A 253 -1.86 32.24 15.75
CA LYS A 253 -2.29 30.84 15.52
C LYS A 253 -3.11 30.70 14.24
N ILE A 254 -4.08 31.60 14.02
CA ILE A 254 -4.93 31.62 12.84
C ILE A 254 -4.08 31.86 11.57
N THR A 255 -3.18 32.84 11.62
CA THR A 255 -2.27 33.16 10.51
C THR A 255 -1.36 31.99 10.16
N ALA A 256 -0.72 31.40 11.18
CA ALA A 256 0.18 30.25 10.96
C ALA A 256 -0.55 29.01 10.43
N ALA A 257 -1.81 28.79 10.80
CA ALA A 257 -2.61 27.72 10.26
C ALA A 257 -3.00 27.99 8.80
N ARG A 258 -3.35 29.24 8.45
CA ARG A 258 -3.66 29.65 7.09
C ARG A 258 -2.45 29.52 6.18
N GLU A 259 -1.30 30.06 6.56
CA GLU A 259 -0.06 29.95 5.80
C GLU A 259 0.31 28.50 5.52
N ALA A 260 0.29 27.65 6.55
CA ALA A 260 0.57 26.24 6.41
C ALA A 260 -0.45 25.51 5.49
N TYR A 261 -1.73 25.91 5.52
CA TYR A 261 -2.74 25.37 4.61
C TYR A 261 -2.49 25.77 3.15
N GLU A 262 -2.11 27.04 2.92
CA GLU A 262 -1.87 27.51 1.55
C GLU A 262 -0.63 26.85 0.89
N GLU A 263 0.35 26.44 1.66
CA GLU A 263 1.53 25.70 1.19
C GLU A 263 1.22 24.27 0.74
N LEU A 264 0.07 23.71 1.15
CA LEU A 264 -0.33 22.38 0.75
C LEU A 264 -0.69 22.30 -0.74
N SER A 265 -0.31 21.16 -1.37
CA SER A 265 -0.78 20.78 -2.68
C SER A 265 -2.30 20.53 -2.70
N ARG A 266 -2.86 20.38 -3.91
CA ARG A 266 -4.29 20.06 -4.04
C ARG A 266 -4.67 18.74 -3.37
N GLU A 267 -3.81 17.73 -3.49
CA GLU A 267 -4.00 16.42 -2.85
C GLU A 267 -4.02 16.59 -1.32
N GLU A 268 -3.00 17.21 -0.75
CA GLU A 268 -2.86 17.42 0.68
C GLU A 268 -4.02 18.23 1.28
N LYS A 269 -4.49 19.27 0.60
CA LYS A 269 -5.67 20.03 0.98
C LYS A 269 -6.92 19.15 1.12
N GLY A 270 -7.03 18.11 0.28
CA GLY A 270 -8.10 17.12 0.34
C GLY A 270 -8.10 16.28 1.63
N TYR A 271 -6.95 16.09 2.27
CA TYR A 271 -6.84 15.35 3.52
C TYR A 271 -7.07 16.19 4.78
N VAL A 272 -7.12 17.52 4.71
CA VAL A 272 -7.41 18.40 5.85
C VAL A 272 -8.89 18.33 6.21
N LYS A 273 -9.22 17.74 7.37
CA LYS A 273 -10.61 17.44 7.77
C LYS A 273 -11.35 18.60 8.44
N ASN A 274 -10.62 19.60 8.96
CA ASN A 274 -11.15 20.70 9.79
C ASN A 274 -10.96 22.08 9.15
N TYR A 275 -10.89 22.16 7.83
CA TYR A 275 -10.73 23.43 7.11
C TYR A 275 -11.83 24.44 7.43
N ASP A 276 -13.07 23.96 7.62
CA ASP A 276 -14.21 24.83 7.99
C ASP A 276 -13.99 25.54 9.33
N ALA A 277 -13.29 24.89 10.28
CA ALA A 277 -12.95 25.52 11.56
C ALA A 277 -11.98 26.71 11.38
N LEU A 278 -10.99 26.57 10.47
CA LEU A 278 -10.08 27.67 10.13
C LEU A 278 -10.83 28.86 9.54
N THR A 279 -11.69 28.64 8.56
CA THR A 279 -12.46 29.70 7.90
C THR A 279 -13.43 30.38 8.84
N ALA A 280 -14.04 29.61 9.77
CA ALA A 280 -14.90 30.16 10.82
C ALA A 280 -14.10 31.03 11.81
N ALA A 281 -12.91 30.61 12.22
CA ALA A 281 -12.03 31.37 13.10
C ALA A 281 -11.60 32.70 12.48
N GLU A 282 -11.21 32.68 11.19
CA GLU A 282 -10.86 33.91 10.44
C GLU A 282 -12.02 34.89 10.34
N THR A 283 -13.20 34.38 10.01
CA THR A 283 -14.42 35.21 9.93
C THR A 283 -14.74 35.85 11.26
N LYS A 284 -14.63 35.10 12.36
CA LYS A 284 -14.88 35.60 13.70
C LYS A 284 -13.86 36.64 14.13
N LEU A 285 -12.56 36.40 13.85
CA LEU A 285 -11.48 37.35 14.14
C LEU A 285 -11.69 38.69 13.38
N ALA A 286 -12.00 38.59 12.07
CA ALA A 286 -12.27 39.78 11.24
C ALA A 286 -13.43 40.61 11.78
N ARG A 287 -14.50 39.95 12.26
CA ARG A 287 -15.64 40.63 12.89
C ARG A 287 -15.23 41.33 14.19
N LEU A 288 -14.45 40.67 15.06
CA LEU A 288 -13.99 41.26 16.32
C LEU A 288 -13.10 42.48 16.07
N LYS A 289 -12.21 42.43 15.07
CA LYS A 289 -11.40 43.58 14.66
C LYS A 289 -12.27 44.77 14.24
N LYS A 290 -13.26 44.53 13.39
CA LYS A 290 -14.18 45.57 12.94
C LYS A 290 -14.96 46.17 14.09
N GLU A 291 -15.49 45.35 15.01
CA GLU A 291 -16.21 45.85 16.21
C GLU A 291 -15.32 46.70 17.12
N ALA A 292 -14.03 46.37 17.23
CA ALA A 292 -13.07 47.18 17.99
C ALA A 292 -12.78 48.52 17.30
N ASP A 293 -12.61 48.53 15.99
CA ASP A 293 -12.37 49.74 15.20
C ASP A 293 -13.58 50.69 15.24
N ASP A 294 -14.80 50.14 15.10
CA ASP A 294 -16.05 50.91 15.17
C ASP A 294 -16.23 51.55 16.55
N LYS A 295 -15.91 50.82 17.64
CA LYS A 295 -15.91 51.38 19.02
C LYS A 295 -14.86 52.47 19.20
N ALA A 296 -13.65 52.27 18.67
CA ALA A 296 -12.59 53.26 18.76
C ALA A 296 -12.93 54.53 17.95
N ALA A 297 -13.61 54.40 16.83
CA ALA A 297 -14.10 55.51 16.02
C ALA A 297 -15.21 56.27 16.76
N ALA A 298 -16.19 55.57 17.36
CA ALA A 298 -17.28 56.18 18.13
C ALA A 298 -16.81 56.92 19.39
N ALA A 299 -15.70 56.48 20.01
CA ALA A 299 -15.13 57.14 21.19
C ALA A 299 -14.36 58.43 20.88
N LYS A 300 -14.14 58.77 19.60
CA LYS A 300 -13.44 59.96 19.14
C LYS A 300 -14.39 61.09 18.73
N VAL A 301 -15.72 60.84 18.78
CA VAL A 301 -16.80 61.80 18.49
C VAL A 301 -17.42 62.30 19.79
#